data_0e1541c44bf7e7f41fa8f73fb3358bd0
#
_entry.id   0e1541c44bf7e7f41fa8f73fb3358bd0
#
_cell.length_a   1.000
_cell.length_b   1.000
_cell.length_c   1.000
_cell.angle_alpha   90.00
_cell.angle_beta   90.00
_cell.angle_gamma   90.00
#
_symmetry.space_group_name_H-M   'P 1'
#
loop_
_entity.id
_entity.type
_entity.pdbx_description
1 polymer ?
#
loop_
_entity_poly.entity_id
_entity_poly.type
_entity_poly.pdbx_seq_one_letter_code
_entity_poly.pdbx_strand_id
1 'polypeptide(L)'
;MAIHTLRFATLRLMLVILLSFAFGIAASAAPKGGGSRFVLVIDAGHGGKDNGASGRISKEKDINLSVALAFGRLVENNCPDVKVIYTRKSDVFVTLQGRADIANRNKANLFVSIHTNSMPPGVTAPAGTETYTVGMHSGKENLAVAKREN
;
A
#
# COMPACT_ATOMS: atom_id res chain seq x y z
N MET A 1 45.72 -7.68 49.89
CA MET A 1 44.91 -6.49 49.54
C MET A 1 44.51 -6.46 48.07
N ALA A 2 45.32 -6.88 47.10
CA ALA A 2 45.02 -6.82 45.64
C ALA A 2 43.87 -7.72 45.17
N ILE A 3 43.64 -8.89 45.80
CA ILE A 3 42.62 -9.86 45.35
C ILE A 3 41.17 -9.37 45.67
N HIS A 4 40.97 -8.63 46.74
CA HIS A 4 39.66 -8.07 47.07
C HIS A 4 39.24 -6.93 46.16
N THR A 5 40.18 -6.08 45.75
CA THR A 5 39.90 -4.97 44.82
C THR A 5 39.54 -5.48 43.41
N LEU A 6 40.19 -6.56 42.94
CA LEU A 6 39.90 -7.16 41.65
C LEU A 6 38.49 -7.78 41.61
N ARG A 7 38.06 -8.45 42.68
CA ARG A 7 36.71 -9.06 42.78
C ARG A 7 35.58 -8.00 42.78
N PHE A 8 35.82 -6.87 43.44
CA PHE A 8 34.81 -5.75 43.41
C PHE A 8 34.79 -5.07 42.05
N ALA A 9 35.88 -4.96 41.32
CA ALA A 9 35.91 -4.39 39.98
C ALA A 9 35.17 -5.26 38.96
N THR A 10 35.38 -6.60 39.00
CA THR A 10 34.66 -7.55 38.12
C THR A 10 33.15 -7.59 38.41
N LEU A 11 32.74 -7.54 39.69
CA LEU A 11 31.36 -7.54 40.08
C LEU A 11 30.63 -6.26 39.62
N ARG A 12 31.31 -5.09 39.72
CA ARG A 12 30.80 -3.81 39.22
C ARG A 12 30.68 -3.80 37.70
N LEU A 13 31.63 -4.36 36.99
CA LEU A 13 31.62 -4.46 35.53
C LEU A 13 30.47 -5.36 35.05
N MET A 14 30.26 -6.52 35.70
CA MET A 14 29.11 -7.39 35.40
C MET A 14 27.77 -6.73 35.68
N LEU A 15 27.64 -5.96 36.75
CA LEU A 15 26.42 -5.27 37.09
C LEU A 15 26.07 -4.18 36.05
N VAL A 16 27.07 -3.45 35.53
CA VAL A 16 26.88 -2.43 34.48
C VAL A 16 26.49 -3.09 33.16
N ILE A 17 27.06 -4.24 32.80
CA ILE A 17 26.71 -5.00 31.60
C ILE A 17 25.28 -5.55 31.71
N LEU A 18 24.87 -6.06 32.88
CA LEU A 18 23.51 -6.53 33.12
C LEU A 18 22.47 -5.39 33.06
N LEU A 19 22.78 -4.22 33.62
CA LEU A 19 21.90 -3.05 33.53
C LEU A 19 21.77 -2.52 32.10
N SER A 20 22.86 -2.51 31.31
CA SER A 20 22.80 -2.07 29.90
C SER A 20 22.01 -3.06 29.05
N PHE A 21 22.07 -4.36 29.34
CA PHE A 21 21.25 -5.37 28.64
C PHE A 21 19.75 -5.27 29.00
N ALA A 22 19.43 -4.97 30.25
CA ALA A 22 18.05 -4.76 30.70
C ALA A 22 17.42 -3.48 30.10
N PHE A 23 18.23 -2.45 29.86
CA PHE A 23 17.75 -1.20 29.22
C PHE A 23 17.58 -1.34 27.69
N GLY A 24 18.30 -2.25 27.04
CA GLY A 24 18.21 -2.51 25.59
C GLY A 24 16.96 -3.28 25.16
N ILE A 25 16.29 -3.98 26.08
CA ILE A 25 15.08 -4.78 25.77
C ILE A 25 13.77 -3.96 25.96
N ALA A 26 13.84 -2.82 26.64
CA ALA A 26 12.66 -1.97 26.87
C ALA A 26 12.31 -1.01 25.73
N ALA A 27 13.04 -1.01 24.63
CA ALA A 27 12.92 0.01 23.57
C ALA A 27 12.22 -0.49 22.30
N SER A 28 11.24 -1.38 22.38
CA SER A 28 10.43 -1.76 21.22
C SER A 28 9.00 -2.17 21.53
N ALA A 29 8.41 -1.62 22.56
CA ALA A 29 6.96 -1.56 22.64
C ALA A 29 6.53 -0.18 22.11
N ALA A 30 6.44 -0.03 20.80
CA ALA A 30 5.65 1.05 20.24
C ALA A 30 4.26 0.96 20.89
N PRO A 31 3.70 2.06 21.41
CA PRO A 31 2.37 2.02 22.00
C PRO A 31 1.42 1.50 20.93
N LYS A 32 0.78 0.37 21.18
CA LYS A 32 -0.42 -0.03 20.42
C LYS A 32 -1.48 1.02 20.77
N GLY A 33 -1.40 2.15 20.09
CA GLY A 33 -2.45 3.14 20.10
C GLY A 33 -3.72 2.45 19.65
N GLY A 34 -4.76 2.43 20.49
CA GLY A 34 -6.10 1.94 20.18
C GLY A 34 -6.83 2.83 19.18
N GLY A 35 -6.12 3.40 18.20
CA GLY A 35 -6.67 4.10 17.04
C GLY A 35 -7.11 3.08 15.99
N SER A 36 -8.21 3.34 15.29
CA SER A 36 -8.62 2.52 14.17
C SER A 36 -7.46 2.43 13.17
N ARG A 37 -7.13 1.20 12.71
CA ARG A 37 -6.11 0.99 11.68
C ARG A 37 -6.43 1.84 10.47
N PHE A 38 -5.39 2.45 9.88
CA PHE A 38 -5.53 3.12 8.59
C PHE A 38 -5.99 2.10 7.54
N VAL A 39 -7.08 2.40 6.85
CA VAL A 39 -7.68 1.50 5.85
C VAL A 39 -7.32 1.99 4.46
N LEU A 40 -6.54 1.20 3.74
CA LEU A 40 -6.21 1.39 2.33
C LEU A 40 -7.06 0.43 1.49
N VAL A 41 -7.88 0.98 0.59
CA VAL A 41 -8.53 0.18 -0.45
C VAL A 41 -7.74 0.30 -1.74
N ILE A 42 -7.32 -0.84 -2.28
CA ILE A 42 -6.62 -0.95 -3.56
C ILE A 42 -7.62 -1.48 -4.58
N ASP A 43 -7.84 -0.71 -5.62
CA ASP A 43 -8.73 -1.04 -6.72
C ASP A 43 -7.90 -1.44 -7.95
N ALA A 44 -8.07 -2.67 -8.39
CA ALA A 44 -7.56 -3.10 -9.68
C ALA A 44 -8.62 -2.84 -10.74
N GLY A 45 -8.41 -1.83 -11.58
CA GLY A 45 -9.35 -1.44 -12.62
C GLY A 45 -9.74 -2.59 -13.55
N HIS A 46 -10.95 -2.52 -14.10
CA HIS A 46 -11.53 -3.55 -14.98
C HIS A 46 -11.67 -4.93 -14.31
N GLY A 47 -11.81 -6.00 -15.10
CA GLY A 47 -11.90 -7.38 -14.58
C GLY A 47 -13.07 -8.18 -15.16
N GLY A 48 -12.93 -9.49 -15.18
CA GLY A 48 -13.93 -10.41 -15.74
C GLY A 48 -14.26 -10.11 -17.19
N LYS A 49 -15.50 -9.75 -17.47
CA LYS A 49 -16.00 -9.39 -18.82
C LYS A 49 -15.44 -8.09 -19.37
N ASP A 50 -14.93 -7.22 -18.51
CA ASP A 50 -14.32 -5.94 -18.90
C ASP A 50 -12.80 -6.10 -18.98
N ASN A 51 -12.26 -6.09 -20.19
CA ASN A 51 -10.83 -6.23 -20.43
C ASN A 51 -10.03 -4.93 -20.21
N GLY A 52 -10.71 -3.75 -20.21
CA GLY A 52 -10.01 -2.49 -20.37
C GLY A 52 -9.30 -2.40 -21.72
N ALA A 53 -8.23 -1.65 -21.78
CA ALA A 53 -7.40 -1.60 -22.98
C ALA A 53 -6.81 -2.97 -23.31
N SER A 54 -6.80 -3.30 -24.61
CA SER A 54 -6.28 -4.58 -25.10
C SER A 54 -5.07 -4.30 -26.00
N GLY A 55 -3.90 -4.75 -25.54
CA GLY A 55 -2.68 -4.77 -26.32
C GLY A 55 -2.58 -6.03 -27.20
N ARG A 56 -1.44 -6.16 -27.88
CA ARG A 56 -1.19 -7.33 -28.76
C ARG A 56 -1.10 -8.65 -27.98
N ILE A 57 -0.60 -8.63 -26.76
CA ILE A 57 -0.31 -9.82 -25.94
C ILE A 57 -0.84 -9.71 -24.51
N SER A 58 -1.43 -8.58 -24.12
CA SER A 58 -1.88 -8.33 -22.75
C SER A 58 -3.21 -7.59 -22.73
N LYS A 59 -3.93 -7.73 -21.64
CA LYS A 59 -5.14 -6.98 -21.33
C LYS A 59 -4.87 -6.13 -20.11
N GLU A 60 -5.42 -4.94 -20.08
CA GLU A 60 -5.28 -4.00 -18.97
C GLU A 60 -5.69 -4.62 -17.63
N LYS A 61 -6.82 -5.33 -17.59
CA LYS A 61 -7.31 -5.98 -16.38
C LYS A 61 -6.29 -6.91 -15.70
N ASP A 62 -5.45 -7.60 -16.50
CA ASP A 62 -4.46 -8.56 -15.99
C ASP A 62 -3.25 -7.84 -15.40
N ILE A 63 -2.81 -6.76 -16.06
CA ILE A 63 -1.73 -5.90 -15.60
C ILE A 63 -2.15 -5.21 -14.30
N ASN A 64 -3.33 -4.57 -14.30
CA ASN A 64 -3.87 -3.87 -13.13
C ASN A 64 -3.98 -4.79 -11.92
N LEU A 65 -4.47 -6.03 -12.10
CA LEU A 65 -4.55 -7.02 -11.03
C LEU A 65 -3.17 -7.38 -10.48
N SER A 66 -2.22 -7.64 -11.37
CA SER A 66 -0.86 -8.01 -10.98
C SER A 66 -0.17 -6.92 -10.17
N VAL A 67 -0.29 -5.67 -10.63
CA VAL A 67 0.27 -4.49 -9.94
C VAL A 67 -0.43 -4.26 -8.60
N ALA A 68 -1.77 -4.33 -8.56
CA ALA A 68 -2.54 -4.13 -7.34
C ALA A 68 -2.16 -5.14 -6.26
N LEU A 69 -2.04 -6.42 -6.63
CA LEU A 69 -1.63 -7.47 -5.68
C LEU A 69 -0.17 -7.32 -5.23
N ALA A 70 0.74 -6.90 -6.12
CA ALA A 70 2.12 -6.65 -5.75
C ALA A 70 2.24 -5.45 -4.80
N PHE A 71 1.57 -4.35 -5.11
CA PHE A 71 1.53 -3.16 -4.27
C PHE A 71 0.96 -3.46 -2.88
N GLY A 72 -0.18 -4.16 -2.83
CA GLY A 72 -0.78 -4.50 -1.55
C GLY A 72 0.10 -5.39 -0.69
N ARG A 73 0.80 -6.39 -1.26
CA ARG A 73 1.79 -7.19 -0.51
C ARG A 73 2.94 -6.34 0.03
N LEU A 74 3.41 -5.35 -0.72
CA LEU A 74 4.45 -4.43 -0.23
C LEU A 74 3.94 -3.61 0.95
N VAL A 75 2.70 -3.12 0.90
CA VAL A 75 2.10 -2.38 2.01
C VAL A 75 1.92 -3.29 3.23
N GLU A 76 1.34 -4.49 3.05
CA GLU A 76 1.12 -5.46 4.13
C GLU A 76 2.43 -5.83 4.85
N ASN A 77 3.54 -5.96 4.10
CA ASN A 77 4.83 -6.34 4.66
C ASN A 77 5.58 -5.18 5.35
N ASN A 78 5.37 -3.94 4.91
CA ASN A 78 6.16 -2.80 5.37
C ASN A 78 5.38 -1.82 6.27
N CYS A 79 4.04 -1.91 6.29
CA CYS A 79 3.16 -1.00 7.01
C CYS A 79 2.17 -1.78 7.90
N PRO A 80 2.61 -2.31 9.05
CA PRO A 80 1.79 -3.19 9.91
C PRO A 80 0.53 -2.51 10.46
N ASP A 81 0.52 -1.18 10.50
CA ASP A 81 -0.62 -0.38 10.97
C ASP A 81 -1.67 -0.11 9.88
N VAL A 82 -1.40 -0.53 8.64
CA VAL A 82 -2.32 -0.38 7.51
C VAL A 82 -3.11 -1.66 7.30
N LYS A 83 -4.44 -1.53 7.20
CA LYS A 83 -5.32 -2.61 6.76
C LYS A 83 -5.53 -2.47 5.25
N VAL A 84 -5.02 -3.42 4.47
CA VAL A 84 -5.23 -3.46 3.02
C VAL A 84 -6.50 -4.21 2.68
N ILE A 85 -7.30 -3.62 1.81
CA ILE A 85 -8.52 -4.21 1.24
C ILE A 85 -8.42 -4.06 -0.28
N TYR A 86 -8.80 -5.10 -1.01
CA TYR A 86 -8.81 -5.07 -2.47
C TYR A 86 -10.25 -5.08 -2.98
N THR A 87 -10.53 -4.37 -4.06
CA THR A 87 -11.82 -4.46 -4.73
C THR A 87 -12.00 -5.81 -5.41
N ARG A 88 -10.90 -6.41 -5.91
CA ARG A 88 -10.81 -7.77 -6.44
C ARG A 88 -9.42 -8.36 -6.25
N LYS A 89 -9.34 -9.67 -6.11
CA LYS A 89 -8.07 -10.44 -6.00
C LYS A 89 -7.94 -11.49 -7.11
N SER A 90 -8.90 -11.54 -8.02
CA SER A 90 -8.95 -12.46 -9.16
C SER A 90 -9.57 -11.77 -10.38
N ASP A 91 -9.64 -12.47 -11.52
CA ASP A 91 -10.27 -11.95 -12.73
C ASP A 91 -11.80 -12.00 -12.64
N VAL A 92 -12.38 -11.12 -11.83
CA VAL A 92 -13.82 -10.94 -11.65
C VAL A 92 -14.21 -9.50 -11.99
N PHE A 93 -15.43 -9.33 -12.48
CA PHE A 93 -16.00 -8.00 -12.76
C PHE A 93 -16.55 -7.39 -11.48
N VAL A 94 -16.15 -6.14 -11.20
CA VAL A 94 -16.71 -5.32 -10.11
C VAL A 94 -17.23 -4.03 -10.73
N THR A 95 -18.51 -3.71 -10.49
CA THR A 95 -19.11 -2.46 -11.00
C THR A 95 -18.46 -1.24 -10.36
N LEU A 96 -18.50 -0.09 -11.02
CA LEU A 96 -17.97 1.17 -10.48
C LEU A 96 -18.57 1.51 -9.12
N GLN A 97 -19.92 1.40 -9.01
CA GLN A 97 -20.61 1.58 -7.73
C GLN A 97 -20.13 0.58 -6.69
N GLY A 98 -19.93 -0.70 -7.07
CA GLY A 98 -19.44 -1.74 -6.16
C GLY A 98 -18.06 -1.44 -5.61
N ARG A 99 -17.17 -0.83 -6.41
CA ARG A 99 -15.83 -0.37 -5.96
C ARG A 99 -15.95 0.74 -4.91
N ALA A 100 -16.79 1.74 -5.18
CA ALA A 100 -17.08 2.80 -4.23
C ALA A 100 -17.72 2.27 -2.93
N ASP A 101 -18.66 1.32 -3.05
CA ASP A 101 -19.32 0.70 -1.91
C ASP A 101 -18.34 -0.11 -1.04
N ILE A 102 -17.36 -0.79 -1.64
CA ILE A 102 -16.30 -1.47 -0.90
C ILE A 102 -15.51 -0.45 -0.07
N ALA A 103 -15.10 0.67 -0.65
CA ALA A 103 -14.38 1.71 0.05
C ALA A 103 -15.21 2.31 1.20
N ASN A 104 -16.45 2.68 0.92
CA ASN A 104 -17.35 3.33 1.88
C ASN A 104 -17.71 2.41 3.05
N ARG A 105 -18.09 1.15 2.79
CA ARG A 105 -18.41 0.16 3.83
C ARG A 105 -17.24 -0.12 4.76
N ASN A 106 -16.03 -0.08 4.23
CA ASN A 106 -14.83 -0.30 5.01
C ASN A 106 -14.26 0.98 5.64
N LYS A 107 -14.92 2.13 5.45
CA LYS A 107 -14.47 3.44 5.94
C LYS A 107 -13.03 3.71 5.53
N ALA A 108 -12.73 3.54 4.25
CA ALA A 108 -11.40 3.71 3.70
C ALA A 108 -10.85 5.12 3.98
N ASN A 109 -9.62 5.18 4.49
CA ASN A 109 -8.89 6.43 4.63
C ASN A 109 -8.25 6.85 3.30
N LEU A 110 -7.91 5.85 2.45
CA LEU A 110 -7.36 6.07 1.13
C LEU A 110 -7.90 5.02 0.15
N PHE A 111 -8.29 5.47 -1.03
CA PHE A 111 -8.65 4.63 -2.17
C PHE A 111 -7.63 4.86 -3.28
N VAL A 112 -6.99 3.79 -3.73
CA VAL A 112 -6.01 3.83 -4.83
C VAL A 112 -6.52 2.93 -5.94
N SER A 113 -6.86 3.52 -7.08
CA SER A 113 -7.25 2.79 -8.29
C SER A 113 -6.06 2.69 -9.25
N ILE A 114 -5.86 1.51 -9.79
CA ILE A 114 -4.74 1.17 -10.67
C ILE A 114 -5.29 0.85 -12.05
N HIS A 115 -4.85 1.63 -13.03
CA HIS A 115 -5.19 1.51 -14.44
C HIS A 115 -3.94 1.55 -15.30
N THR A 116 -4.02 0.97 -16.49
CA THR A 116 -2.97 1.02 -17.51
C THR A 116 -3.54 1.76 -18.71
N ASN A 117 -3.28 3.06 -18.79
CA ASN A 117 -3.80 3.89 -19.88
C ASN A 117 -3.39 3.37 -21.25
N SER A 118 -4.27 3.48 -22.24
CA SER A 118 -3.95 3.27 -23.65
C SER A 118 -3.90 4.59 -24.40
N MET A 119 -2.95 4.68 -25.33
CA MET A 119 -2.90 5.81 -26.25
C MET A 119 -3.86 5.61 -27.41
N PRO A 120 -4.40 6.69 -28.00
CA PRO A 120 -5.17 6.58 -29.23
C PRO A 120 -4.37 5.91 -30.34
N PRO A 121 -5.00 5.19 -31.28
CA PRO A 121 -4.33 4.58 -32.40
C PRO A 121 -3.43 5.58 -33.15
N GLY A 122 -2.18 5.19 -33.45
CA GLY A 122 -1.21 6.02 -34.18
C GLY A 122 -0.40 6.98 -33.30
N VAL A 123 -0.66 7.08 -31.99
CA VAL A 123 0.16 7.86 -31.06
C VAL A 123 1.20 6.94 -30.42
N THR A 124 2.49 7.17 -30.73
CA THR A 124 3.61 6.29 -30.34
C THR A 124 4.44 6.80 -29.16
N ALA A 125 4.07 7.92 -28.58
CA ALA A 125 4.72 8.51 -27.40
C ALA A 125 3.71 9.39 -26.64
N PRO A 126 3.81 9.54 -25.33
CA PRO A 126 4.91 9.30 -24.40
C PRO A 126 4.82 7.95 -23.67
N ALA A 127 5.97 7.50 -23.14
CA ALA A 127 6.05 6.40 -22.20
C ALA A 127 6.28 6.98 -20.81
N GLY A 128 5.65 6.39 -19.77
CA GLY A 128 5.81 6.82 -18.38
C GLY A 128 4.63 6.43 -17.51
N THR A 129 4.68 6.89 -16.28
CA THR A 129 3.59 6.77 -15.28
C THR A 129 3.01 8.14 -14.99
N GLU A 130 1.70 8.24 -14.92
CA GLU A 130 0.98 9.45 -14.52
C GLU A 130 0.15 9.13 -13.26
N THR A 131 0.13 10.07 -12.33
CA THR A 131 -0.70 9.97 -11.12
C THR A 131 -1.69 11.12 -11.10
N TYR A 132 -2.97 10.79 -11.05
CA TYR A 132 -4.04 11.78 -10.97
C TYR A 132 -4.60 11.81 -9.56
N THR A 133 -4.70 13.00 -8.98
CA THR A 133 -5.34 13.22 -7.69
C THR A 133 -6.55 14.13 -7.88
N VAL A 134 -7.63 13.84 -7.14
CA VAL A 134 -8.78 14.77 -7.08
C VAL A 134 -8.36 15.97 -6.25
N GLY A 135 -8.11 17.10 -6.91
CA GLY A 135 -7.83 18.37 -6.27
C GLY A 135 -9.09 19.24 -6.18
N MET A 136 -9.01 20.33 -5.43
CA MET A 136 -10.09 21.33 -5.33
C MET A 136 -10.42 22.01 -6.68
N HIS A 137 -9.53 21.89 -7.64
CA HIS A 137 -9.73 22.27 -9.03
C HIS A 137 -9.60 21.01 -9.89
N SER A 138 -10.69 20.27 -10.07
CA SER A 138 -10.74 19.18 -11.04
C SER A 138 -10.63 19.79 -12.45
N GLY A 139 -9.41 19.83 -12.97
CA GLY A 139 -9.17 20.30 -14.33
C GLY A 139 -9.95 19.46 -15.35
N LYS A 140 -10.27 20.06 -16.51
CA LYS A 140 -10.95 19.36 -17.62
C LYS A 140 -10.19 18.08 -18.03
N GLU A 141 -8.90 18.06 -17.85
CA GLU A 141 -8.01 16.92 -18.14
C GLU A 141 -8.27 15.74 -17.21
N ASN A 142 -8.36 15.96 -15.89
CA ASN A 142 -8.68 14.91 -14.93
C ASN A 142 -10.07 14.32 -15.18
N LEU A 143 -11.04 15.17 -15.57
CA LEU A 143 -12.37 14.70 -15.93
C LEU A 143 -12.36 13.88 -17.23
N ALA A 144 -11.54 14.26 -18.21
CA ALA A 144 -11.41 13.52 -19.46
C ALA A 144 -10.80 12.12 -19.23
N VAL A 145 -9.79 12.00 -18.35
CA VAL A 145 -9.24 10.71 -17.93
C VAL A 145 -10.29 9.89 -17.18
N ALA A 146 -10.94 10.46 -16.17
CA ALA A 146 -11.96 9.75 -15.42
C ALA A 146 -13.11 9.24 -16.30
N LYS A 147 -13.52 10.00 -17.32
CA LYS A 147 -14.55 9.59 -18.29
C LYS A 147 -14.06 8.48 -19.24
N ARG A 148 -12.76 8.39 -19.53
CA ARG A 148 -12.22 7.35 -20.38
C ARG A 148 -12.08 6.03 -19.64
N GLU A 149 -11.76 6.07 -18.36
CA GLU A 149 -11.52 4.90 -17.51
C GLU A 149 -12.83 4.38 -16.85
N ASN A 150 -13.91 5.12 -16.99
CA ASN A 150 -15.25 4.78 -16.52
C ASN A 150 -16.22 4.76 -17.69
#